data_a25d28fd9763513814ae03bc27bc4420
#
_entry.id   a25d28fd9763513814ae03bc27bc4420
#
_cell.length_a   1.000
_cell.length_b   1.000
_cell.length_c   1.000
_cell.angle_alpha   90.00
_cell.angle_beta   90.00
_cell.angle_gamma   90.00
#
_symmetry.space_group_name_H-M   'P 1'
#
loop_
_entity.id
_entity.type
_entity.pdbx_description
1 polymer ?
#
loop_
_entity_poly.entity_id
_entity_poly.type
_entity_poly.pdbx_seq_one_letter_code
_entity_poly.pdbx_strand_id
1 'polypeptide(L)'
;KINFIGYDEQIQYEIPNYPIDQRGLTGCLTLVNLSVKNVTIKSSKSSCEDSVNLINVGGTLNEINITDSFRDGLDIDSSKVEIDTINVVSSKNDCVDLSAGNYKLNKLRLVNCGDKGLSVGEKSLVQLEGIFIENSNIGIASKDSSITKINNAANIAITPSNLSGTDLKIA
;
A
#
# COMPACT_ATOMS: atom_id res chain seq x y z
N LYS A 1 -3.39 -17.42 -7.64
CA LYS A 1 -2.47 -17.06 -6.57
C LYS A 1 -1.12 -16.67 -7.18
N ILE A 2 -0.64 -15.50 -6.82
CA ILE A 2 0.68 -15.00 -7.22
C ILE A 2 1.52 -14.94 -5.93
N ASN A 3 2.71 -15.55 -5.95
CA ASN A 3 3.68 -15.44 -4.87
C ASN A 3 4.94 -14.79 -5.45
N PHE A 4 5.40 -13.71 -4.85
CA PHE A 4 6.67 -13.08 -5.11
C PHE A 4 7.52 -13.12 -3.83
N ILE A 5 8.75 -13.61 -3.94
CA ILE A 5 9.72 -13.66 -2.83
C ILE A 5 10.97 -12.96 -3.31
N GLY A 6 11.31 -11.86 -2.68
CA GLY A 6 12.56 -11.15 -2.93
C GLY A 6 13.78 -11.94 -2.45
N TYR A 7 14.94 -11.51 -2.86
CA TYR A 7 16.19 -12.16 -2.50
C TYR A 7 16.74 -11.59 -1.18
N ASP A 8 17.19 -12.47 -0.29
CA ASP A 8 17.72 -12.13 1.05
C ASP A 8 19.26 -12.01 1.08
N GLU A 9 19.92 -12.04 -0.06
CA GLU A 9 21.37 -11.81 -0.08
C GLU A 9 21.63 -10.31 0.10
N GLN A 10 22.46 -9.99 1.08
CA GLN A 10 23.15 -8.69 1.18
C GLN A 10 24.10 -8.51 -0.01
N ILE A 11 23.57 -8.54 -1.20
CA ILE A 11 24.30 -8.05 -2.35
C ILE A 11 24.32 -6.53 -2.13
N GLN A 12 25.48 -6.00 -1.79
CA GLN A 12 25.80 -4.59 -1.94
C GLN A 12 25.74 -4.26 -3.43
N TYR A 13 24.54 -4.26 -3.99
CA TYR A 13 24.31 -3.48 -5.18
C TYR A 13 24.41 -2.04 -4.72
N GLU A 14 25.27 -1.26 -5.32
CA GLU A 14 25.08 0.17 -5.41
C GLU A 14 23.62 0.32 -5.81
N ILE A 15 22.77 0.79 -4.86
CA ILE A 15 21.35 1.02 -5.12
C ILE A 15 21.35 1.91 -6.36
N PRO A 16 20.79 1.48 -7.49
CA PRO A 16 20.68 2.36 -8.63
C PRO A 16 20.00 3.62 -8.12
N ASN A 17 20.51 4.80 -8.45
CA ASN A 17 19.94 6.07 -8.00
C ASN A 17 18.46 6.24 -8.43
N TYR A 18 17.90 5.26 -9.09
CA TYR A 18 16.52 5.18 -9.57
C TYR A 18 15.97 3.76 -9.37
N PRO A 19 15.07 3.56 -8.43
CA PRO A 19 14.39 2.28 -8.21
C PRO A 19 13.35 1.93 -9.30
N ILE A 20 13.41 2.58 -10.43
CA ILE A 20 12.51 2.47 -11.57
C ILE A 20 13.21 1.67 -12.65
N ASP A 21 12.56 0.68 -13.22
CA ASP A 21 13.10 -0.04 -14.36
C ASP A 21 13.24 0.86 -15.60
N GLN A 22 13.89 0.39 -16.66
CA GLN A 22 14.11 1.16 -17.91
C GLN A 22 12.78 1.59 -18.58
N ARG A 23 11.65 1.04 -18.18
CA ARG A 23 10.30 1.36 -18.68
C ARG A 23 9.52 2.28 -17.74
N GLY A 24 10.10 2.68 -16.61
CA GLY A 24 9.45 3.51 -15.61
C GLY A 24 8.54 2.74 -14.65
N LEU A 25 8.67 1.40 -14.58
CA LEU A 25 7.90 0.60 -13.62
C LEU A 25 8.60 0.55 -12.28
N THR A 26 7.86 0.76 -11.22
CA THR A 26 8.36 0.88 -9.84
C THR A 26 8.25 -0.42 -9.04
N GLY A 27 7.30 -1.28 -9.39
CA GLY A 27 7.00 -2.50 -8.65
C GLY A 27 7.92 -3.68 -8.91
N CYS A 28 8.28 -4.41 -7.87
CA CYS A 28 8.87 -5.75 -8.03
C CYS A 28 7.89 -6.71 -8.71
N LEU A 29 6.60 -6.59 -8.37
CA LEU A 29 5.50 -7.16 -9.13
C LEU A 29 4.63 -6.01 -9.62
N THR A 30 4.58 -5.79 -10.93
CA THR A 30 3.70 -4.80 -11.54
C THR A 30 2.61 -5.47 -12.39
N LEU A 31 1.35 -5.13 -12.14
CA LEU A 31 0.21 -5.50 -12.97
C LEU A 31 -0.29 -4.24 -13.69
N VAL A 32 -0.33 -4.26 -15.02
CA VAL A 32 -0.66 -3.09 -15.85
C VAL A 32 -1.77 -3.39 -16.84
N ASN A 33 -2.76 -2.49 -16.93
CA ASN A 33 -3.80 -2.51 -17.96
C ASN A 33 -4.56 -3.85 -18.03
N LEU A 34 -5.02 -4.38 -16.90
CA LEU A 34 -5.72 -5.65 -16.88
C LEU A 34 -6.88 -5.68 -15.89
N SER A 35 -7.76 -6.65 -16.05
CA SER A 35 -8.82 -6.95 -15.09
C SER A 35 -8.51 -8.23 -14.34
N VAL A 36 -8.71 -8.19 -13.03
CA VAL A 36 -8.49 -9.33 -12.14
C VAL A 36 -9.80 -9.78 -11.49
N LYS A 37 -9.87 -11.06 -11.16
CA LYS A 37 -11.00 -11.61 -10.42
C LYS A 37 -10.51 -12.61 -9.38
N ASN A 38 -10.82 -12.32 -8.12
CA ASN A 38 -10.49 -13.21 -6.98
C ASN A 38 -8.99 -13.57 -6.91
N VAL A 39 -8.11 -12.59 -7.15
CA VAL A 39 -6.67 -12.80 -7.10
C VAL A 39 -6.15 -12.64 -5.68
N THR A 40 -5.21 -13.48 -5.29
CA THR A 40 -4.41 -13.35 -4.08
C THR A 40 -2.97 -13.09 -4.46
N ILE A 41 -2.37 -12.04 -3.89
CA ILE A 41 -0.96 -11.66 -4.08
C ILE A 41 -0.23 -11.81 -2.75
N LYS A 42 0.96 -12.41 -2.79
CA LYS A 42 1.89 -12.45 -1.66
C LYS A 42 3.24 -11.98 -2.12
N SER A 43 3.79 -11.00 -1.42
CA SER A 43 5.13 -10.47 -1.67
C SER A 43 5.91 -10.41 -0.37
N SER A 44 7.20 -10.70 -0.43
CA SER A 44 8.08 -10.60 0.72
C SER A 44 9.50 -10.23 0.32
N LYS A 45 10.19 -9.45 1.17
CA LYS A 45 11.59 -9.06 1.01
C LYS A 45 11.86 -8.39 -0.34
N SER A 46 11.02 -7.43 -0.71
CA SER A 46 11.17 -6.70 -1.97
C SER A 46 12.26 -5.62 -1.85
N SER A 47 13.00 -5.41 -2.94
CA SER A 47 14.05 -4.39 -3.04
C SER A 47 13.74 -3.27 -4.05
N CYS A 48 12.53 -3.27 -4.63
CA CYS A 48 12.06 -2.26 -5.57
C CYS A 48 11.48 -1.05 -4.83
N GLU A 49 11.14 0.01 -5.55
CA GLU A 49 10.40 1.16 -5.01
C GLU A 49 9.11 0.68 -4.36
N ASP A 50 8.31 -0.08 -5.10
CA ASP A 50 7.10 -0.71 -4.61
C ASP A 50 7.27 -2.23 -4.55
N SER A 51 6.77 -2.85 -3.50
CA SER A 51 6.73 -4.31 -3.45
C SER A 51 5.75 -4.85 -4.48
N VAL A 52 4.57 -4.22 -4.57
CA VAL A 52 3.53 -4.50 -5.55
C VAL A 52 3.01 -3.18 -6.10
N ASN A 53 2.96 -3.05 -7.43
CA ASN A 53 2.35 -1.90 -8.10
C ASN A 53 1.21 -2.37 -9.04
N LEU A 54 0.05 -1.71 -8.95
CA LEU A 54 -1.13 -1.98 -9.78
C LEU A 54 -1.48 -0.73 -10.57
N ILE A 55 -1.29 -0.75 -11.90
CA ILE A 55 -1.50 0.40 -12.78
C ILE A 55 -2.65 0.14 -13.73
N ASN A 56 -3.72 0.95 -13.66
CA ASN A 56 -4.92 0.80 -14.49
C ASN A 56 -5.48 -0.64 -14.43
N VAL A 57 -5.63 -1.13 -13.21
CA VAL A 57 -6.18 -2.46 -12.91
C VAL A 57 -7.64 -2.31 -12.49
N GLY A 58 -8.50 -3.21 -12.99
CA GLY A 58 -9.89 -3.30 -12.59
C GLY A 58 -10.25 -4.64 -11.98
N GLY A 59 -11.32 -4.68 -11.16
CA GLY A 59 -11.91 -5.93 -10.68
C GLY A 59 -11.72 -6.20 -9.19
N THR A 60 -11.53 -7.48 -8.82
CA THR A 60 -11.54 -7.92 -7.43
C THR A 60 -10.29 -8.70 -7.04
N LEU A 61 -9.75 -8.35 -5.85
CA LEU A 61 -8.68 -9.09 -5.21
C LEU A 61 -9.17 -9.59 -3.83
N ASN A 62 -8.89 -10.85 -3.55
CA ASN A 62 -9.25 -11.43 -2.26
C ASN A 62 -8.28 -10.97 -1.17
N GLU A 63 -6.99 -10.99 -1.46
CA GLU A 63 -5.98 -10.77 -0.45
C GLU A 63 -4.69 -10.26 -1.08
N ILE A 64 -4.10 -9.24 -0.46
CA ILE A 64 -2.74 -8.79 -0.72
C ILE A 64 -1.99 -8.85 0.60
N ASN A 65 -0.96 -9.70 0.67
CA ASN A 65 -0.05 -9.82 1.81
C ASN A 65 1.36 -9.40 1.40
N ILE A 66 1.90 -8.42 2.10
CA ILE A 66 3.24 -7.88 1.83
C ILE A 66 4.03 -7.83 3.14
N THR A 67 5.27 -8.29 3.09
CA THR A 67 6.20 -8.22 4.23
C THR A 67 7.58 -7.74 3.77
N ASP A 68 8.18 -6.87 4.57
CA ASP A 68 9.55 -6.39 4.37
C ASP A 68 9.77 -5.70 3.01
N SER A 69 9.07 -4.58 2.80
CA SER A 69 9.24 -3.74 1.62
C SER A 69 10.39 -2.75 1.81
N PHE A 70 11.19 -2.57 0.76
CA PHE A 70 12.33 -1.64 0.77
C PHE A 70 11.88 -0.18 0.83
N ARG A 71 10.77 0.18 0.15
CA ARG A 71 10.08 1.45 0.27
C ARG A 71 8.58 1.20 0.46
N ASP A 72 7.75 1.40 -0.58
CA ASP A 72 6.32 1.23 -0.44
C ASP A 72 5.90 -0.25 -0.49
N GLY A 73 4.90 -0.57 0.29
CA GLY A 73 4.35 -1.92 0.28
C GLY A 73 3.52 -2.13 -0.97
N LEU A 74 2.42 -1.42 -1.07
CA LEU A 74 1.45 -1.50 -2.15
C LEU A 74 1.21 -0.12 -2.73
N ASP A 75 1.43 0.03 -4.01
CA ASP A 75 1.08 1.21 -4.78
C ASP A 75 -0.01 0.88 -5.82
N ILE A 76 -1.05 1.70 -5.91
CA ILE A 76 -2.16 1.49 -6.84
C ILE A 76 -2.53 2.79 -7.55
N ASP A 77 -2.29 2.81 -8.86
CA ASP A 77 -2.49 3.96 -9.71
C ASP A 77 -3.66 3.80 -10.68
N SER A 78 -4.46 4.84 -10.85
CA SER A 78 -5.48 4.96 -11.90
C SER A 78 -6.41 3.75 -12.02
N SER A 79 -6.66 3.07 -10.90
CA SER A 79 -7.31 1.76 -10.86
C SER A 79 -8.73 1.83 -10.30
N LYS A 80 -9.52 0.80 -10.59
CA LYS A 80 -10.85 0.62 -10.02
C LYS A 80 -10.97 -0.79 -9.46
N VAL A 81 -10.64 -0.96 -8.20
CA VAL A 81 -10.56 -2.28 -7.56
C VAL A 81 -11.35 -2.35 -6.26
N GLU A 82 -11.86 -3.54 -5.99
CA GLU A 82 -12.35 -3.96 -4.68
C GLU A 82 -11.38 -4.99 -4.11
N ILE A 83 -10.88 -4.73 -2.89
CA ILE A 83 -9.91 -5.61 -2.21
C ILE A 83 -10.48 -5.98 -0.84
N ASP A 84 -10.63 -7.29 -0.60
CA ASP A 84 -11.18 -7.76 0.66
C ASP A 84 -10.18 -7.63 1.82
N THR A 85 -8.94 -8.03 1.62
CA THR A 85 -7.93 -7.94 2.69
C THR A 85 -6.61 -7.42 2.17
N ILE A 86 -6.08 -6.40 2.83
CA ILE A 86 -4.72 -5.90 2.65
C ILE A 86 -3.99 -6.04 3.98
N ASN A 87 -2.88 -6.76 3.98
CA ASN A 87 -1.99 -6.87 5.12
C ASN A 87 -0.58 -6.49 4.68
N VAL A 88 -0.06 -5.40 5.22
CA VAL A 88 1.30 -4.94 4.98
C VAL A 88 2.04 -4.85 6.31
N VAL A 89 3.18 -5.48 6.38
CA VAL A 89 4.03 -5.48 7.58
C VAL A 89 5.46 -5.10 7.18
N SER A 90 5.96 -4.04 7.77
CA SER A 90 7.32 -3.52 7.56
C SER A 90 7.56 -2.98 6.15
N SER A 91 7.06 -1.77 5.90
CA SER A 91 7.45 -0.93 4.77
C SER A 91 8.35 0.20 5.27
N LYS A 92 9.42 0.53 4.54
CA LYS A 92 10.31 1.62 4.95
C LYS A 92 9.79 3.01 4.58
N ASN A 93 8.76 3.09 3.75
CA ASN A 93 8.00 4.30 3.42
C ASN A 93 6.51 4.04 3.66
N ASP A 94 5.62 4.23 2.71
CA ASP A 94 4.18 4.02 2.88
C ASP A 94 3.82 2.52 2.86
N CYS A 95 2.90 2.09 3.71
CA CYS A 95 2.39 0.74 3.61
C CYS A 95 1.48 0.57 2.39
N VAL A 96 0.60 1.57 2.16
CA VAL A 96 -0.30 1.61 0.99
C VAL A 96 -0.37 3.02 0.47
N ASP A 97 -0.11 3.22 -0.84
CA ASP A 97 -0.34 4.47 -1.57
C ASP A 97 -1.39 4.26 -2.67
N LEU A 98 -2.35 5.17 -2.77
CA LEU A 98 -3.47 5.11 -3.70
C LEU A 98 -3.57 6.41 -4.48
N SER A 99 -3.47 6.34 -5.79
CA SER A 99 -3.49 7.50 -6.68
C SER A 99 -4.52 7.38 -7.80
N ALA A 100 -5.22 8.47 -8.07
CA ALA A 100 -6.08 8.70 -9.26
C ALA A 100 -7.13 7.60 -9.54
N GLY A 101 -7.72 6.98 -8.52
CA GLY A 101 -8.60 5.83 -8.72
C GLY A 101 -9.87 5.80 -7.86
N ASN A 102 -10.59 4.67 -7.98
CA ASN A 102 -11.75 4.34 -7.17
C ASN A 102 -11.49 3.02 -6.45
N TYR A 103 -11.41 3.07 -5.14
CA TYR A 103 -10.97 1.98 -4.30
C TYR A 103 -12.04 1.61 -3.29
N LYS A 104 -12.37 0.33 -3.23
CA LYS A 104 -13.21 -0.22 -2.18
C LYS A 104 -12.39 -1.24 -1.38
N LEU A 105 -12.14 -0.94 -0.12
CA LEU A 105 -11.22 -1.68 0.73
C LEU A 105 -11.96 -2.15 1.97
N ASN A 106 -12.00 -3.46 2.22
CA ASN A 106 -12.80 -3.98 3.32
C ASN A 106 -11.97 -4.07 4.62
N LYS A 107 -10.80 -4.72 4.60
CA LYS A 107 -9.97 -4.90 5.79
C LYS A 107 -8.53 -4.55 5.51
N LEU A 108 -7.99 -3.56 6.21
CA LEU A 108 -6.60 -3.17 6.14
C LEU A 108 -5.92 -3.42 7.48
N ARG A 109 -4.79 -4.11 7.44
CA ARG A 109 -3.85 -4.22 8.55
C ARG A 109 -2.47 -3.76 8.09
N LEU A 110 -2.03 -2.63 8.64
CA LEU A 110 -0.82 -1.92 8.24
C LEU A 110 0.06 -1.74 9.48
N VAL A 111 1.24 -2.33 9.48
CA VAL A 111 2.12 -2.38 10.66
C VAL A 111 3.55 -2.04 10.30
N ASN A 112 4.19 -1.19 11.09
CA ASN A 112 5.56 -0.72 10.89
C ASN A 112 5.71 -0.03 9.53
N CYS A 113 4.93 1.03 9.30
CA CYS A 113 5.02 1.86 8.10
C CYS A 113 5.96 3.04 8.37
N GLY A 114 7.02 3.17 7.58
CA GLY A 114 8.06 4.17 7.82
C GLY A 114 7.59 5.62 7.68
N ASP A 115 6.60 5.88 6.84
CA ASP A 115 5.94 7.17 6.74
C ASP A 115 4.44 7.05 6.99
N LYS A 116 3.63 6.63 6.03
CA LYS A 116 2.17 6.57 6.17
C LYS A 116 1.65 5.13 6.20
N GLY A 117 0.63 4.90 7.02
CA GLY A 117 -0.14 3.66 6.92
C GLY A 117 -0.89 3.63 5.59
N LEU A 118 -1.77 4.60 5.38
CA LEU A 118 -2.54 4.76 4.14
C LEU A 118 -2.37 6.19 3.60
N SER A 119 -1.82 6.30 2.40
CA SER A 119 -1.72 7.52 1.60
C SER A 119 -2.78 7.49 0.50
N VAL A 120 -3.53 8.59 0.33
CA VAL A 120 -4.58 8.72 -0.68
C VAL A 120 -4.40 10.05 -1.38
N GLY A 121 -4.08 10.03 -2.67
CA GLY A 121 -3.77 11.21 -3.46
C GLY A 121 -4.48 11.26 -4.81
N GLU A 122 -4.24 12.36 -5.55
CA GLU A 122 -4.59 12.55 -6.95
C GLU A 122 -6.08 12.35 -7.28
N LYS A 123 -6.97 12.97 -6.48
CA LYS A 123 -8.43 12.91 -6.66
C LYS A 123 -9.02 11.49 -6.51
N SER A 124 -8.37 10.63 -5.76
CA SER A 124 -8.87 9.29 -5.47
C SER A 124 -10.16 9.30 -4.66
N LEU A 125 -11.00 8.31 -4.92
CA LEU A 125 -12.19 8.03 -4.12
C LEU A 125 -12.01 6.70 -3.40
N VAL A 126 -11.96 6.72 -2.07
CA VAL A 126 -11.75 5.53 -1.25
C VAL A 126 -12.95 5.29 -0.35
N GLN A 127 -13.47 4.08 -0.38
CA GLN A 127 -14.42 3.55 0.59
C GLN A 127 -13.72 2.49 1.44
N LEU A 128 -13.72 2.70 2.75
CA LEU A 128 -12.99 1.87 3.70
C LEU A 128 -13.93 1.36 4.78
N GLU A 129 -13.98 0.03 4.98
CA GLU A 129 -14.84 -0.59 5.98
C GLU A 129 -14.15 -0.79 7.33
N GLY A 130 -12.84 -1.11 7.33
CA GLY A 130 -12.08 -1.27 8.56
C GLY A 130 -10.59 -1.12 8.34
N ILE A 131 -9.92 -0.49 9.31
CA ILE A 131 -8.47 -0.29 9.26
C ILE A 131 -7.83 -0.43 10.63
N PHE A 132 -6.75 -1.17 10.68
CA PHE A 132 -5.83 -1.26 11.81
C PHE A 132 -4.46 -0.77 11.35
N ILE A 133 -3.95 0.28 11.99
CA ILE A 133 -2.60 0.81 11.73
C ILE A 133 -1.83 0.82 13.04
N GLU A 134 -0.65 0.26 13.01
CA GLU A 134 0.25 0.23 14.15
C GLU A 134 1.64 0.67 13.72
N ASN A 135 2.22 1.59 14.48
CA ASN A 135 3.59 2.04 14.31
C ASN A 135 3.84 2.68 12.91
N SER A 136 3.19 3.81 12.67
CA SER A 136 3.40 4.67 11.49
C SER A 136 3.56 6.13 11.91
N ASN A 137 4.26 6.94 11.13
CA ASN A 137 4.39 8.38 11.40
C ASN A 137 3.06 9.10 11.18
N ILE A 138 2.36 8.73 10.10
CA ILE A 138 1.02 9.23 9.77
C ILE A 138 0.11 8.01 9.56
N GLY A 139 -1.02 7.95 10.26
CA GLY A 139 -1.96 6.85 10.09
C GLY A 139 -2.61 6.87 8.72
N ILE A 140 -3.36 7.92 8.42
CA ILE A 140 -4.05 8.11 7.13
C ILE A 140 -3.81 9.54 6.66
N ALA A 141 -3.35 9.69 5.41
CA ALA A 141 -3.28 10.96 4.70
C ALA A 141 -4.22 10.94 3.50
N SER A 142 -5.15 11.89 3.40
CA SER A 142 -6.01 12.10 2.24
C SER A 142 -5.74 13.49 1.70
N LYS A 143 -5.14 13.58 0.51
CA LYS A 143 -4.59 14.80 -0.07
C LYS A 143 -5.04 15.00 -1.53
N ASP A 144 -4.67 16.11 -2.15
CA ASP A 144 -4.85 16.37 -3.58
C ASP A 144 -6.30 16.21 -4.06
N SER A 145 -7.25 16.76 -3.28
CA SER A 145 -8.70 16.68 -3.55
C SER A 145 -9.26 15.26 -3.54
N SER A 146 -8.61 14.34 -2.86
CA SER A 146 -9.10 12.97 -2.65
C SER A 146 -10.17 12.92 -1.57
N ILE A 147 -11.02 11.91 -1.63
CA ILE A 147 -12.07 11.67 -0.65
C ILE A 147 -11.93 10.26 -0.09
N THR A 148 -11.69 10.16 1.21
CA THR A 148 -11.69 8.90 1.96
C THR A 148 -12.92 8.82 2.84
N LYS A 149 -13.81 7.88 2.55
CA LYS A 149 -15.00 7.58 3.36
C LYS A 149 -14.74 6.33 4.19
N ILE A 150 -14.89 6.46 5.50
CA ILE A 150 -14.77 5.34 6.44
C ILE A 150 -16.17 5.01 6.93
N ASN A 151 -16.67 3.83 6.56
CA ASN A 151 -18.07 3.48 6.80
C ASN A 151 -18.30 2.95 8.22
N ASN A 152 -17.31 2.38 8.87
CA ASN A 152 -17.44 1.82 10.21
C ASN A 152 -16.31 2.29 11.13
N ALA A 153 -16.56 3.40 11.84
CA ALA A 153 -15.58 4.00 12.75
C ALA A 153 -15.16 3.08 13.92
N ALA A 154 -15.99 2.10 14.28
CA ALA A 154 -15.64 1.16 15.34
C ALA A 154 -14.50 0.20 14.98
N ASN A 155 -14.18 0.12 13.71
CA ASN A 155 -13.11 -0.75 13.18
C ASN A 155 -11.82 0.03 12.87
N ILE A 156 -11.62 1.19 13.49
CA ILE A 156 -10.41 2.00 13.33
C ILE A 156 -9.57 1.86 14.59
N ALA A 157 -8.34 1.41 14.42
CA ALA A 157 -7.31 1.46 15.45
C ALA A 157 -6.01 1.97 14.83
N ILE A 158 -5.51 3.10 15.32
CA ILE A 158 -4.27 3.72 14.83
C ILE A 158 -3.39 3.99 16.05
N THR A 159 -2.20 3.40 16.05
CA THR A 159 -1.19 3.63 17.09
C THR A 159 0.07 4.21 16.45
N PRO A 160 0.51 5.41 16.87
CA PRO A 160 1.72 6.03 16.33
C PRO A 160 2.99 5.32 16.81
N SER A 161 4.09 5.52 16.09
CA SER A 161 5.39 4.90 16.34
C SER A 161 6.10 5.37 17.62
N ASN A 162 5.72 6.53 18.16
CA ASN A 162 6.29 7.08 19.38
C ASN A 162 5.21 7.78 20.23
N LEU A 163 5.09 7.39 21.49
CA LEU A 163 4.17 7.97 22.46
C LEU A 163 4.50 9.40 22.92
N SER A 164 5.42 10.10 22.26
CA SER A 164 5.82 11.46 22.66
C SER A 164 5.06 12.59 21.97
N GLY A 165 4.01 12.29 21.21
CA GLY A 165 3.20 13.31 20.54
C GLY A 165 1.85 12.78 20.12
N THR A 166 0.83 13.29 20.72
CA THR A 166 -0.60 13.01 20.58
C THR A 166 -1.19 13.51 19.26
N ASP A 167 -0.72 13.07 18.11
CA ASP A 167 -1.36 13.54 16.87
C ASP A 167 -1.78 12.38 15.96
N LEU A 168 -3.06 12.02 16.11
CA LEU A 168 -3.80 11.39 15.03
C LEU A 168 -3.90 12.44 13.91
N LYS A 169 -2.97 12.44 12.97
CA LYS A 169 -3.08 13.29 11.77
C LYS A 169 -3.93 12.59 10.75
N ILE A 170 -5.19 13.02 10.64
CA ILE A 170 -6.02 12.87 9.44
C ILE A 170 -5.79 14.19 8.69
N ALA A 171 -4.98 14.17 7.67
CA ALA A 171 -4.69 15.34 6.84
C ALA A 171 -5.37 15.17 5.49
#